data_6910cfbffc49be5e67a3772501d2aa09
#
_entry.id   6910cfbffc49be5e67a3772501d2aa09
#
_cell.length_a   1.000
_cell.length_b   1.000
_cell.length_c   1.000
_cell.angle_alpha   90.00
_cell.angle_beta   90.00
_cell.angle_gamma   90.00
#
_symmetry.space_group_name_H-M   'P 1'
#
loop_
_entity.id
_entity.type
_entity.pdbx_description
1 polymer ?
#
loop_
_entity_poly.entity_id
_entity_poly.type
_entity_poly.pdbx_seq_one_letter_code
_entity_poly.pdbx_strand_id
1 'polypeptide(L)'
;EGRLSFLVHSENIAVVRKCFTLIEKTFNIGNEIAVQTAVRRNMHKDSSVYYLCASGECLRAVRHADVQAVCCKRAYLRGAFLSSGSMSDPGKSYHFEIVCNTLEKAQYLQQLMQDFGLEARIVRRKKNIIVYLKEGDRIVDALNVMDAPVALMELENVRILKDMRNNVNRKVNCETAN
;
A
#
# COMPACT_ATOMS: atom_id res chain seq x y z
N GLU A 1 18.46 -14.56 24.58
CA GLU A 1 17.12 -14.35 23.99
C GLU A 1 17.01 -12.92 23.48
N GLY A 2 16.91 -12.75 22.14
CA GLY A 2 16.90 -11.45 21.51
C GLY A 2 15.58 -10.70 21.80
N ARG A 3 15.71 -9.47 22.28
CA ARG A 3 14.56 -8.57 22.50
C ARG A 3 13.94 -8.23 21.14
N LEU A 4 12.69 -8.60 20.92
CA LEU A 4 11.96 -8.23 19.71
C LEU A 4 11.70 -6.72 19.72
N SER A 5 12.03 -6.05 18.62
CA SER A 5 11.69 -4.65 18.40
C SER A 5 10.96 -4.49 17.07
N PHE A 6 10.00 -3.60 17.06
CA PHE A 6 9.22 -3.22 15.87
C PHE A 6 9.49 -1.75 15.58
N LEU A 7 9.87 -1.45 14.34
CA LEU A 7 10.17 -0.09 13.89
C LEU A 7 9.32 0.26 12.69
N VAL A 8 8.50 1.28 12.83
CA VAL A 8 7.82 1.94 11.69
C VAL A 8 8.45 3.30 11.49
N HIS A 9 8.78 3.64 10.26
CA HIS A 9 9.18 5.00 9.91
C HIS A 9 8.36 5.52 8.74
N SER A 10 7.98 6.79 8.78
CA SER A 10 7.24 7.44 7.70
C SER A 10 7.47 8.94 7.73
N GLU A 11 7.44 9.58 6.58
CA GLU A 11 7.40 11.04 6.47
C GLU A 11 5.99 11.58 6.80
N ASN A 12 4.99 10.72 6.82
CA ASN A 12 3.62 11.07 7.18
C ASN A 12 3.32 10.70 8.64
N ILE A 13 3.18 11.73 9.49
CA ILE A 13 2.87 11.55 10.91
C ILE A 13 1.54 10.84 11.16
N ALA A 14 0.55 10.99 10.26
CA ALA A 14 -0.75 10.33 10.41
C ALA A 14 -0.63 8.80 10.34
N VAL A 15 0.26 8.29 9.48
CA VAL A 15 0.57 6.86 9.39
C VAL A 15 1.17 6.35 10.70
N VAL A 16 2.16 7.06 11.24
CA VAL A 16 2.83 6.68 12.50
C VAL A 16 1.86 6.72 13.68
N ARG A 17 1.03 7.76 13.78
CA ARG A 17 -0.02 7.86 14.81
C ARG A 17 -1.05 6.73 14.69
N LYS A 18 -1.46 6.39 13.48
CA LYS A 18 -2.38 5.27 13.25
C LYS A 18 -1.77 3.94 13.70
N CYS A 19 -0.50 3.69 13.36
CA CYS A 19 0.20 2.50 13.82
C CYS A 19 0.31 2.46 15.35
N PHE A 20 0.65 3.59 15.99
CA PHE A 20 0.70 3.71 17.45
C PHE A 20 -0.64 3.30 18.08
N THR A 21 -1.74 3.93 17.64
CA THR A 21 -3.08 3.66 18.16
C THR A 21 -3.50 2.20 17.96
N LEU A 22 -3.15 1.60 16.82
CA LEU A 22 -3.48 0.20 16.54
C LEU A 22 -2.70 -0.74 17.46
N ILE A 23 -1.40 -0.51 17.65
CA ILE A 23 -0.56 -1.33 18.53
C ILE A 23 -1.03 -1.18 19.99
N GLU A 24 -1.25 0.05 20.45
CA GLU A 24 -1.74 0.32 21.79
C GLU A 24 -3.07 -0.39 22.10
N LYS A 25 -4.05 -0.25 21.19
CA LYS A 25 -5.37 -0.88 21.36
C LYS A 25 -5.34 -2.40 21.28
N THR A 26 -4.45 -2.95 20.45
CA THR A 26 -4.40 -4.41 20.23
C THR A 26 -3.66 -5.13 21.36
N PHE A 27 -2.61 -4.52 21.89
CA PHE A 27 -1.70 -5.16 22.85
C PHE A 27 -1.73 -4.54 24.25
N ASN A 28 -2.46 -3.45 24.44
CA ASN A 28 -2.55 -2.69 25.71
C ASN A 28 -1.18 -2.27 26.28
N ILE A 29 -0.27 -1.82 25.41
CA ILE A 29 1.12 -1.51 25.72
C ILE A 29 1.38 0.00 25.69
N GLY A 30 0.80 0.76 26.62
CA GLY A 30 1.01 2.21 26.66
C GLY A 30 2.46 2.64 26.96
N ASN A 31 3.18 1.90 27.80
CA ASN A 31 4.49 2.31 28.33
C ASN A 31 5.70 1.75 27.58
N GLU A 32 5.52 0.83 26.66
CA GLU A 32 6.60 0.16 25.89
C GLU A 32 6.76 0.72 24.47
N ILE A 33 5.97 1.73 24.11
CA ILE A 33 5.97 2.33 22.79
C ILE A 33 6.54 3.74 22.88
N ALA A 34 7.58 4.02 22.10
CA ALA A 34 8.17 5.34 21.97
C ALA A 34 7.98 5.89 20.56
N VAL A 35 7.47 7.12 20.45
CA VAL A 35 7.42 7.87 19.20
C VAL A 35 8.58 8.86 19.20
N GLN A 36 9.46 8.75 18.23
CA GLN A 36 10.60 9.64 18.05
C GLN A 36 10.47 10.39 16.71
N THR A 37 10.85 11.64 16.72
CA THR A 37 10.90 12.47 15.52
C THR A 37 12.36 12.80 15.20
N ALA A 38 12.80 12.50 13.97
CA ALA A 38 14.08 12.94 13.47
C ALA A 38 13.87 13.85 12.27
N VAL A 39 14.54 14.99 12.27
CA VAL A 39 14.55 15.91 11.12
C VAL A 39 15.69 15.51 10.20
N ARG A 40 15.38 15.10 8.98
CA ARG A 40 16.37 14.84 7.95
C ARG A 40 16.61 16.14 7.16
N ARG A 41 17.75 16.76 7.39
CA ARG A 41 18.17 17.95 6.65
C ARG A 41 18.80 17.51 5.34
N ASN A 42 18.15 17.79 4.23
CA ASN A 42 18.73 17.68 2.89
C ASN A 42 18.96 19.07 2.34
N MET A 43 19.98 19.23 1.47
CA MET A 43 20.37 20.52 0.89
C MET A 43 19.24 21.27 0.15
N HIS A 44 18.16 20.61 -0.21
CA HIS A 44 17.06 21.18 -0.99
C HIS A 44 15.68 21.13 -0.33
N LYS A 45 15.51 20.38 0.76
CA LYS A 45 14.23 20.29 1.47
C LYS A 45 14.41 19.64 2.85
N ASP A 46 14.00 20.35 3.89
CA ASP A 46 13.89 19.76 5.22
C ASP A 46 12.66 18.84 5.25
N SER A 47 12.90 17.55 5.43
CA SER A 47 11.82 16.57 5.63
C SER A 47 11.90 15.98 7.02
N SER A 48 10.76 15.95 7.71
CA SER A 48 10.65 15.29 9.00
C SER A 48 10.34 13.82 8.80
N VAL A 49 11.11 12.94 9.43
CA VAL A 49 10.83 11.51 9.46
C VAL A 49 10.42 11.13 10.89
N TYR A 50 9.30 10.46 10.99
CA TYR A 50 8.73 10.02 12.26
C TYR A 50 9.00 8.53 12.44
N TYR A 51 9.40 8.17 13.65
CA TYR A 51 9.71 6.80 14.02
C TYR A 51 8.79 6.35 15.15
N LEU A 52 8.25 5.15 15.03
CA LEU A 52 7.55 4.45 16.08
C LEU A 52 8.39 3.23 16.44
N CYS A 53 8.87 3.19 17.66
CA CYS A 53 9.62 2.07 18.21
C CYS A 53 8.77 1.39 19.28
N ALA A 54 8.51 0.12 19.13
CA ALA A 54 7.89 -0.71 20.15
C ALA A 54 8.80 -1.90 20.45
N SER A 55 8.88 -2.28 21.72
CA SER A 55 9.70 -3.41 22.17
C SER A 55 8.99 -4.16 23.29
N GLY A 56 9.00 -5.49 23.25
CA GLY A 56 8.40 -6.31 24.29
C GLY A 56 7.94 -7.69 23.79
N GLU A 57 7.56 -8.54 24.72
CA GLU A 57 7.07 -9.91 24.47
C GLU A 57 5.79 -9.94 23.64
N CYS A 58 4.93 -8.94 23.82
CA CYS A 58 3.67 -8.79 23.07
C CYS A 58 3.87 -8.71 21.54
N LEU A 59 5.03 -8.26 21.08
CA LEU A 59 5.36 -8.20 19.66
C LEU A 59 5.51 -9.58 19.00
N ARG A 60 5.67 -10.64 19.79
CA ARG A 60 5.64 -12.02 19.29
C ARG A 60 4.28 -12.34 18.66
N ALA A 61 3.19 -11.86 19.25
CA ALA A 61 1.85 -12.04 18.71
C ALA A 61 1.67 -11.35 17.34
N VAL A 62 2.30 -10.18 17.11
CA VAL A 62 2.29 -9.49 15.80
C VAL A 62 2.99 -10.34 14.74
N ARG A 63 4.12 -10.96 15.09
CA ARG A 63 4.91 -11.77 14.16
C ARG A 63 4.21 -13.06 13.75
N HIS A 64 3.37 -13.60 14.61
CA HIS A 64 2.63 -14.86 14.41
C HIS A 64 1.12 -14.63 14.20
N ALA A 65 0.72 -13.40 13.85
CA ALA A 65 -0.68 -13.09 13.57
C ALA A 65 -1.20 -14.00 12.44
N ASP A 66 -2.31 -14.68 12.72
CA ASP A 66 -2.98 -15.48 11.71
C ASP A 66 -3.73 -14.59 10.72
N VAL A 67 -3.42 -14.73 9.42
CA VAL A 67 -3.99 -13.93 8.34
C VAL A 67 -4.93 -14.79 7.47
N GLN A 68 -5.63 -15.77 8.05
CA GLN A 68 -6.53 -16.65 7.29
C GLN A 68 -7.88 -16.00 7.00
N ALA A 69 -8.45 -15.29 7.95
CA ALA A 69 -9.76 -14.65 7.77
C ALA A 69 -9.71 -13.57 6.68
N VAL A 70 -10.79 -13.44 5.90
CA VAL A 70 -10.90 -12.46 4.80
C VAL A 70 -10.62 -11.03 5.28
N CYS A 71 -11.13 -10.65 6.45
CA CYS A 71 -10.86 -9.34 7.05
C CYS A 71 -9.37 -9.13 7.38
N CYS A 72 -8.68 -10.18 7.83
CA CYS A 72 -7.25 -10.15 8.12
C CYS A 72 -6.43 -10.01 6.83
N LYS A 73 -6.79 -10.73 5.76
CA LYS A 73 -6.17 -10.62 4.44
C LYS A 73 -6.32 -9.21 3.86
N ARG A 74 -7.52 -8.63 3.95
CA ARG A 74 -7.77 -7.23 3.54
C ARG A 74 -6.94 -6.24 4.34
N ALA A 75 -6.88 -6.40 5.66
CA ALA A 75 -6.08 -5.55 6.54
C ALA A 75 -4.58 -5.67 6.25
N TYR A 76 -4.09 -6.88 5.96
CA TYR A 76 -2.70 -7.12 5.58
C TYR A 76 -2.34 -6.39 4.28
N LEU A 77 -3.17 -6.53 3.24
CA LEU A 77 -2.95 -5.86 1.96
C LEU A 77 -2.94 -4.32 2.12
N ARG A 78 -3.88 -3.78 2.90
CA ARG A 78 -3.92 -2.35 3.24
C ARG A 78 -2.66 -1.89 3.97
N GLY A 79 -2.20 -2.64 4.96
CA GLY A 79 -0.97 -2.36 5.70
C GLY A 79 0.28 -2.43 4.84
N ALA A 80 0.38 -3.43 3.96
CA ALA A 80 1.47 -3.57 3.00
C ALA A 80 1.53 -2.37 2.04
N PHE A 81 0.38 -1.93 1.52
CA PHE A 81 0.32 -0.75 0.65
C PHE A 81 0.68 0.54 1.39
N LEU A 82 0.16 0.76 2.60
CA LEU A 82 0.49 1.95 3.39
C LEU A 82 1.96 2.03 3.77
N SER A 83 2.65 0.90 3.88
CA SER A 83 4.06 0.86 4.27
C SER A 83 5.02 1.09 3.10
N SER A 84 4.73 0.55 1.94
CA SER A 84 5.65 0.50 0.80
C SER A 84 4.97 0.48 -0.56
N GLY A 85 3.69 0.79 -0.61
CA GLY A 85 2.93 0.87 -1.83
C GLY A 85 3.00 2.25 -2.47
N SER A 86 2.79 2.27 -3.77
CA SER A 86 2.57 3.49 -4.55
C SER A 86 1.61 3.25 -5.70
N MET A 87 0.92 4.29 -6.10
CA MET A 87 0.04 4.30 -7.25
C MET A 87 0.34 5.51 -8.10
N SER A 88 0.44 5.31 -9.42
CA SER A 88 0.63 6.43 -10.35
C SER A 88 -0.65 7.25 -10.50
N ASP A 89 -0.50 8.51 -10.94
CA ASP A 89 -1.61 9.35 -11.33
C ASP A 89 -2.43 8.66 -12.44
N PRO A 90 -3.70 8.31 -12.17
CA PRO A 90 -4.54 7.61 -13.14
C PRO A 90 -4.80 8.42 -14.41
N GLY A 91 -4.61 9.75 -14.37
CA GLY A 91 -4.65 10.60 -15.56
C GLY A 91 -3.54 10.28 -16.56
N LYS A 92 -2.39 9.80 -16.09
CA LYS A 92 -1.21 9.48 -16.90
C LYS A 92 -1.11 8.01 -17.25
N SER A 93 -1.14 7.15 -16.25
CA SER A 93 -0.99 5.70 -16.42
C SER A 93 -1.66 4.92 -15.30
N TYR A 94 -2.00 3.67 -15.54
CA TYR A 94 -2.46 2.74 -14.52
C TYR A 94 -1.27 1.91 -14.03
N HIS A 95 -0.83 2.19 -12.82
CA HIS A 95 0.23 1.43 -12.18
C HIS A 95 0.06 1.48 -10.67
N PHE A 96 -0.06 0.31 -10.07
CA PHE A 96 -0.12 0.08 -8.64
C PHE A 96 1.01 -0.86 -8.29
N GLU A 97 1.81 -0.53 -7.29
CA GLU A 97 2.93 -1.37 -6.87
C GLU A 97 3.11 -1.39 -5.35
N ILE A 98 3.62 -2.51 -4.84
CA ILE A 98 4.06 -2.67 -3.46
C ILE A 98 5.47 -3.23 -3.48
N VAL A 99 6.40 -2.53 -2.82
CA VAL A 99 7.81 -2.94 -2.74
C VAL A 99 8.01 -3.90 -1.58
N CYS A 100 8.63 -5.05 -1.87
CA CYS A 100 8.96 -6.09 -0.91
C CYS A 100 10.47 -6.23 -0.76
N ASN A 101 10.94 -6.50 0.46
CA ASN A 101 12.36 -6.68 0.75
C ASN A 101 12.86 -8.09 0.44
N THR A 102 11.96 -9.09 0.42
CA THR A 102 12.29 -10.50 0.15
C THR A 102 11.33 -11.10 -0.86
N LEU A 103 11.78 -12.13 -1.58
CA LEU A 103 10.95 -12.85 -2.54
C LEU A 103 9.79 -13.58 -1.86
N GLU A 104 10.02 -14.14 -0.69
CA GLU A 104 8.99 -14.83 0.11
C GLU A 104 7.81 -13.92 0.44
N LYS A 105 8.12 -12.67 0.89
CA LYS A 105 7.08 -11.66 1.15
C LYS A 105 6.32 -11.27 -0.11
N ALA A 106 7.01 -11.15 -1.24
CA ALA A 106 6.38 -10.83 -2.52
C ALA A 106 5.46 -11.97 -2.99
N GLN A 107 5.90 -13.22 -2.89
CA GLN A 107 5.10 -14.39 -3.23
C GLN A 107 3.88 -14.53 -2.32
N TYR A 108 4.06 -14.32 -1.01
CA TYR A 108 2.95 -14.33 -0.06
C TYR A 108 1.92 -13.25 -0.38
N LEU A 109 2.38 -12.03 -0.66
CA LEU A 109 1.51 -10.92 -1.04
C LEU A 109 0.78 -11.19 -2.36
N GLN A 110 1.48 -11.75 -3.36
CA GLN A 110 0.88 -12.15 -4.63
C GLN A 110 -0.21 -13.21 -4.44
N GLN A 111 0.05 -14.24 -3.64
CA GLN A 111 -0.94 -15.27 -3.32
C GLN A 111 -2.16 -14.68 -2.62
N LEU A 112 -1.94 -13.79 -1.65
CA LEU A 112 -3.01 -13.10 -0.94
C LEU A 112 -3.84 -12.24 -1.90
N MET A 113 -3.22 -11.55 -2.84
CA MET A 113 -3.92 -10.79 -3.88
C MET A 113 -4.71 -11.70 -4.81
N GLN A 114 -4.16 -12.86 -5.14
CA GLN A 114 -4.83 -13.86 -5.97
C GLN A 114 -6.09 -14.45 -5.31
N ASP A 115 -6.11 -14.60 -3.98
CA ASP A 115 -7.29 -15.02 -3.22
C ASP A 115 -8.48 -14.05 -3.42
N PHE A 116 -8.22 -12.82 -3.80
CA PHE A 116 -9.21 -11.80 -4.18
C PHE A 116 -9.42 -11.64 -5.70
N GLY A 117 -8.84 -12.53 -6.50
CA GLY A 117 -8.92 -12.45 -7.96
C GLY A 117 -8.05 -11.36 -8.58
N LEU A 118 -7.12 -10.79 -7.81
CA LEU A 118 -6.18 -9.78 -8.32
C LEU A 118 -4.97 -10.48 -8.95
N GLU A 119 -4.81 -10.35 -10.25
CA GLU A 119 -3.73 -10.97 -11.02
C GLU A 119 -2.42 -10.17 -10.94
N ALA A 120 -1.89 -10.04 -9.73
CA ALA A 120 -0.65 -9.32 -9.49
C ALA A 120 0.57 -10.06 -10.04
N ARG A 121 1.52 -9.30 -10.56
CA ARG A 121 2.79 -9.83 -11.10
C ARG A 121 3.95 -9.40 -10.21
N ILE A 122 5.00 -10.23 -10.19
CA ILE A 122 6.23 -9.95 -9.47
C ILE A 122 7.32 -9.59 -10.48
N VAL A 123 8.08 -8.53 -10.17
CA VAL A 123 9.27 -8.14 -10.94
C VAL A 123 10.39 -7.76 -9.98
N ARG A 124 11.63 -8.08 -10.36
CA ARG A 124 12.83 -7.65 -9.64
C ARG A 124 13.36 -6.36 -10.28
N ARG A 125 13.47 -5.29 -9.49
CA ARG A 125 14.10 -4.04 -9.91
C ARG A 125 15.29 -3.72 -9.00
N LYS A 126 16.50 -3.83 -9.51
CA LYS A 126 17.74 -3.66 -8.72
C LYS A 126 17.74 -4.56 -7.48
N LYS A 127 17.67 -3.95 -6.28
CA LYS A 127 17.65 -4.66 -5.00
C LYS A 127 16.23 -4.97 -4.50
N ASN A 128 15.20 -4.40 -5.12
CA ASN A 128 13.82 -4.49 -4.67
C ASN A 128 13.04 -5.54 -5.48
N ILE A 129 12.09 -6.16 -4.84
CA ILE A 129 11.11 -7.05 -5.44
C ILE A 129 9.76 -6.35 -5.37
N ILE A 130 9.09 -6.23 -6.51
CA ILE A 130 7.88 -5.42 -6.63
C ILE A 130 6.72 -6.31 -7.05
N VAL A 131 5.64 -6.24 -6.29
CA VAL A 131 4.34 -6.80 -6.67
C VAL A 131 3.51 -5.70 -7.28
N TYR A 132 2.98 -5.87 -8.49
CA TYR A 132 2.33 -4.80 -9.21
C TYR A 132 1.11 -5.22 -10.03
N LEU A 133 0.23 -4.23 -10.28
CA LEU A 133 -0.90 -4.28 -11.21
C LEU A 133 -0.75 -3.13 -12.22
N LYS A 134 -1.16 -3.39 -13.48
CA LYS A 134 -1.14 -2.38 -14.57
C LYS A 134 -2.49 -2.11 -15.20
N GLU A 135 -3.48 -2.92 -14.90
CA GLU A 135 -4.82 -2.82 -15.47
C GLU A 135 -5.71 -1.97 -14.55
N GLY A 136 -6.39 -0.98 -15.12
CA GLY A 136 -7.26 -0.07 -14.37
C GLY A 136 -8.31 -0.81 -13.56
N ASP A 137 -8.96 -1.83 -14.14
CA ASP A 137 -9.98 -2.64 -13.47
C ASP A 137 -9.41 -3.36 -12.23
N ARG A 138 -8.23 -3.98 -12.37
CA ARG A 138 -7.57 -4.67 -11.27
C ARG A 138 -7.13 -3.72 -10.14
N ILE A 139 -6.79 -2.47 -10.49
CA ILE A 139 -6.47 -1.45 -9.49
C ILE A 139 -7.73 -1.01 -8.74
N VAL A 140 -8.86 -0.86 -9.43
CA VAL A 140 -10.16 -0.59 -8.79
C VAL A 140 -10.51 -1.72 -7.82
N ASP A 141 -10.39 -2.97 -8.26
CA ASP A 141 -10.63 -4.14 -7.41
C ASP A 141 -9.71 -4.13 -6.17
N ALA A 142 -8.42 -3.80 -6.35
CA ALA A 142 -7.48 -3.70 -5.24
C ALA A 142 -7.86 -2.60 -4.25
N LEU A 143 -8.28 -1.43 -4.72
CA LEU A 143 -8.78 -0.35 -3.86
C LEU A 143 -10.04 -0.74 -3.10
N ASN A 144 -10.94 -1.49 -3.74
CA ASN A 144 -12.14 -2.04 -3.09
C ASN A 144 -11.77 -3.07 -2.00
N VAL A 145 -10.86 -3.99 -2.30
CA VAL A 145 -10.35 -4.96 -1.32
C VAL A 145 -9.71 -4.24 -0.12
N MET A 146 -8.95 -3.19 -0.36
CA MET A 146 -8.33 -2.37 0.69
C MET A 146 -9.30 -1.44 1.43
N ASP A 147 -10.57 -1.38 1.03
CA ASP A 147 -11.58 -0.48 1.61
C ASP A 147 -11.12 0.99 1.52
N ALA A 148 -10.78 1.42 0.32
CA ALA A 148 -10.32 2.77 -0.01
C ALA A 148 -11.32 3.49 -0.94
N PRO A 149 -12.57 3.78 -0.48
CA PRO A 149 -13.66 4.21 -1.35
C PRO A 149 -13.40 5.57 -2.02
N VAL A 150 -12.73 6.49 -1.36
CA VAL A 150 -12.41 7.81 -1.93
C VAL A 150 -11.48 7.66 -3.13
N ALA A 151 -10.36 6.96 -2.96
CA ALA A 151 -9.40 6.73 -4.05
C ALA A 151 -10.00 5.89 -5.20
N LEU A 152 -10.89 4.95 -4.85
CA LEU A 152 -11.64 4.16 -5.83
C LEU A 152 -12.53 5.06 -6.70
N MET A 153 -13.33 5.94 -6.08
CA MET A 153 -14.21 6.86 -6.81
C MET A 153 -13.44 7.85 -7.69
N GLU A 154 -12.31 8.36 -7.21
CA GLU A 154 -11.43 9.23 -7.99
C GLU A 154 -10.87 8.50 -9.22
N LEU A 155 -10.40 7.27 -9.05
CA LEU A 155 -9.91 6.45 -10.17
C LEU A 155 -11.00 6.17 -11.20
N GLU A 156 -12.19 5.77 -10.78
CA GLU A 156 -13.33 5.48 -11.67
C GLU A 156 -13.76 6.72 -12.44
N ASN A 157 -13.83 7.88 -11.82
CA ASN A 157 -14.15 9.13 -12.50
C ASN A 157 -13.14 9.43 -13.62
N VAL A 158 -11.85 9.23 -13.38
CA VAL A 158 -10.82 9.41 -14.42
C VAL A 158 -10.98 8.39 -15.54
N ARG A 159 -11.33 7.14 -15.24
CA ARG A 159 -11.57 6.08 -16.24
C ARG A 159 -12.74 6.44 -17.15
N ILE A 160 -13.87 6.82 -16.57
CA ILE A 160 -15.06 7.24 -17.33
C ILE A 160 -14.74 8.39 -18.29
N LEU A 161 -14.03 9.42 -17.79
CA LEU A 161 -13.62 10.55 -18.63
C LEU A 161 -12.69 10.15 -19.78
N LYS A 162 -11.75 9.22 -19.54
CA LYS A 162 -10.88 8.67 -20.60
C LYS A 162 -11.67 7.91 -21.64
N ASP A 163 -12.60 7.06 -21.24
CA ASP A 163 -13.43 6.28 -22.14
C ASP A 163 -14.34 7.16 -22.98
N MET A 164 -14.94 8.19 -22.38
CA MET A 164 -15.73 9.18 -23.13
C MET A 164 -14.88 9.87 -24.21
N ARG A 165 -13.67 10.34 -23.88
CA ARG A 165 -12.75 10.98 -24.82
C ARG A 165 -12.35 10.02 -25.95
N ASN A 166 -12.02 8.79 -25.62
CA ASN A 166 -11.65 7.77 -26.60
C ASN A 166 -12.81 7.47 -27.57
N ASN A 167 -14.04 7.40 -27.07
CA ASN A 167 -15.22 7.17 -27.88
C ASN A 167 -15.51 8.34 -28.82
N VAL A 168 -15.38 9.58 -28.34
CA VAL A 168 -15.52 10.78 -29.18
C VAL A 168 -14.45 10.80 -30.28
N ASN A 169 -13.19 10.56 -29.92
CA ASN A 169 -12.08 10.53 -30.89
C ASN A 169 -12.28 9.43 -31.96
N ARG A 170 -12.78 8.25 -31.59
CA ARG A 170 -13.08 7.17 -32.54
C ARG A 170 -14.18 7.58 -33.52
N LYS A 171 -15.24 8.24 -33.02
CA LYS A 171 -16.32 8.74 -33.89
C LYS A 171 -15.80 9.77 -34.89
N VAL A 172 -15.09 10.79 -34.41
CA VAL A 172 -14.49 11.85 -35.25
C VAL A 172 -13.57 11.24 -36.31
N ASN A 173 -12.67 10.33 -35.92
CA ASN A 173 -11.76 9.67 -36.87
C ASN A 173 -12.50 8.80 -37.92
N CYS A 174 -13.60 8.17 -37.55
CA CYS A 174 -14.43 7.41 -38.49
C CYS A 174 -15.14 8.32 -39.47
N GLU A 175 -15.66 9.47 -39.03
CA GLU A 175 -16.36 10.46 -39.87
C GLU A 175 -15.41 11.20 -40.82
N THR A 176 -14.13 11.40 -40.44
CA THR A 176 -13.12 12.07 -41.27
C THR A 176 -12.43 11.13 -42.26
N ALA A 177 -12.56 9.81 -42.07
CA ALA A 177 -11.96 8.82 -42.98
C ALA A 177 -12.89 8.37 -44.12
N ASN A 178 -14.15 8.81 -44.13
CA ASN A 178 -15.14 8.64 -45.20
C ASN A 178 -15.29 9.92 -46.01
#